data_f4f81cc5d8f524cdaebc2cba0435cd08
#
_entry.id   f4f81cc5d8f524cdaebc2cba0435cd08
#
_cell.length_a   1.000
_cell.length_b   1.000
_cell.length_c   1.000
_cell.angle_alpha   90.00
_cell.angle_beta   90.00
_cell.angle_gamma   90.00
#
_symmetry.space_group_name_H-M   'P 1'
#
loop_
_entity.id
_entity.type
_entity.pdbx_description
1 polymer ?
#
loop_
_entity_poly.entity_id
_entity_poly.type
_entity_poly.pdbx_seq_one_letter_code
_entity_poly.pdbx_strand_id
1 'polypeptide(L)'
;MLFRSAQTTHDTVALAAHALEAGADAVAVIAPPYYPLDEAELLAHLRAAASACTPLAFYVYEFTGRSGYAIPTPVIERLRETASNLRGLKVSDSPIEAVEPYLGLGLDVFIGLEPLVPAGFDRGAVGAVSGLATAWPEVVAELVHERTDAARDRVEQLRASLKGIPFHAAVKHVLVNAGVIAHGDVRAPLRGLTDEERAIVAAL
;
A
#
# COMPACT_ATOMS: atom_id res chain seq x y z
N MET A 1 -2.10 -10.85 0.73
CA MET A 1 -2.04 -9.95 -0.48
C MET A 1 -0.58 -9.69 -0.83
N LEU A 2 -0.22 -9.81 -2.10
CA LEU A 2 1.10 -9.45 -2.62
C LEU A 2 1.00 -8.24 -3.54
N PHE A 3 1.92 -7.26 -3.37
CA PHE A 3 2.07 -6.14 -4.30
C PHE A 3 2.94 -6.58 -5.47
N ARG A 4 2.39 -6.53 -6.68
CA ARG A 4 3.01 -7.02 -7.92
C ARG A 4 2.90 -5.97 -9.01
N SER A 5 3.88 -5.07 -9.04
CA SER A 5 3.87 -3.93 -9.96
C SER A 5 5.24 -3.76 -10.61
N ALA A 6 5.24 -3.42 -11.86
CA ALA A 6 6.41 -3.06 -12.64
C ALA A 6 6.06 -1.90 -13.58
N GLN A 7 7.05 -1.37 -14.30
CA GLN A 7 6.83 -0.26 -15.23
C GLN A 7 6.16 -0.70 -16.54
N THR A 8 6.29 -1.98 -16.91
CA THR A 8 5.70 -2.51 -18.12
C THR A 8 4.54 -3.44 -17.82
N THR A 9 3.57 -3.49 -18.72
CA THR A 9 2.46 -4.46 -18.63
C THR A 9 2.96 -5.89 -18.65
N HIS A 10 3.96 -6.19 -19.49
CA HIS A 10 4.58 -7.51 -19.59
C HIS A 10 5.11 -8.01 -18.24
N ASP A 11 5.91 -7.19 -17.57
CA ASP A 11 6.51 -7.57 -16.30
C ASP A 11 5.46 -7.64 -15.17
N THR A 12 4.49 -6.73 -15.19
CA THR A 12 3.39 -6.76 -14.21
C THR A 12 2.54 -8.03 -14.34
N VAL A 13 2.23 -8.44 -15.57
CA VAL A 13 1.53 -9.70 -15.88
C VAL A 13 2.33 -10.90 -15.40
N ALA A 14 3.63 -10.97 -15.67
CA ALA A 14 4.49 -12.04 -15.21
C ALA A 14 4.53 -12.13 -13.67
N LEU A 15 4.62 -10.98 -12.98
CA LEU A 15 4.60 -10.92 -11.51
C LEU A 15 3.23 -11.29 -10.92
N ALA A 16 2.13 -10.93 -11.59
CA ALA A 16 0.78 -11.31 -11.17
C ALA A 16 0.55 -12.82 -11.32
N ALA A 17 0.96 -13.42 -12.43
CA ALA A 17 0.92 -14.86 -12.64
C ALA A 17 1.78 -15.61 -11.61
N HIS A 18 3.00 -15.13 -11.35
CA HIS A 18 3.85 -15.71 -10.31
C HIS A 18 3.21 -15.65 -8.91
N ALA A 19 2.45 -14.61 -8.59
CA ALA A 19 1.75 -14.55 -7.31
C ALA A 19 0.71 -15.67 -7.16
N LEU A 20 0.00 -16.01 -8.24
CA LEU A 20 -0.92 -17.14 -8.29
C LEU A 20 -0.18 -18.47 -8.06
N GLU A 21 0.92 -18.70 -8.77
CA GLU A 21 1.76 -19.89 -8.63
C GLU A 21 2.36 -20.01 -7.21
N ALA A 22 2.70 -18.88 -6.59
CA ALA A 22 3.25 -18.82 -5.23
C ALA A 22 2.19 -18.99 -4.12
N GLY A 23 0.91 -19.18 -4.46
CA GLY A 23 -0.17 -19.42 -3.50
C GLY A 23 -0.57 -18.17 -2.72
N ALA A 24 -0.49 -16.97 -3.32
CA ALA A 24 -0.98 -15.75 -2.69
C ALA A 24 -2.50 -15.75 -2.60
N ASP A 25 -3.07 -15.08 -1.58
CA ASP A 25 -4.53 -14.91 -1.45
C ASP A 25 -5.05 -13.79 -2.35
N ALA A 26 -4.24 -12.78 -2.61
CA ALA A 26 -4.63 -11.61 -3.39
C ALA A 26 -3.41 -10.90 -4.01
N VAL A 27 -3.66 -10.14 -5.07
CA VAL A 27 -2.68 -9.31 -5.76
C VAL A 27 -3.12 -7.85 -5.75
N ALA A 28 -2.17 -6.93 -5.51
CA ALA A 28 -2.39 -5.50 -5.65
C ALA A 28 -1.41 -4.89 -6.65
N VAL A 29 -1.90 -4.03 -7.55
CA VAL A 29 -1.11 -3.41 -8.62
C VAL A 29 -1.30 -1.90 -8.59
N ILE A 30 -0.19 -1.15 -8.51
CA ILE A 30 -0.15 0.31 -8.65
C ILE A 30 -0.04 0.67 -10.14
N ALA A 31 -0.53 1.86 -10.51
CA ALA A 31 -0.33 2.41 -11.84
C ALA A 31 1.18 2.55 -12.15
N PRO A 32 1.65 2.21 -13.37
CA PRO A 32 3.05 2.34 -13.73
C PRO A 32 3.55 3.78 -13.53
N PRO A 33 4.67 3.99 -12.80
CA PRO A 33 5.23 5.32 -12.61
C PRO A 33 5.99 5.80 -13.85
N TYR A 34 6.37 7.08 -13.84
CA TYR A 34 7.23 7.78 -14.78
C TYR A 34 6.50 8.42 -15.96
N TYR A 35 5.76 7.67 -16.76
CA TYR A 35 4.90 8.24 -17.82
C TYR A 35 3.44 8.11 -17.41
N PRO A 36 2.67 9.22 -17.31
CA PRO A 36 1.25 9.12 -17.08
C PRO A 36 0.58 8.42 -18.28
N LEU A 37 -0.21 7.41 -17.98
CA LEU A 37 -1.00 6.69 -18.96
C LEU A 37 -2.36 7.38 -19.15
N ASP A 38 -2.91 7.30 -20.36
CA ASP A 38 -4.31 7.66 -20.57
C ASP A 38 -5.26 6.57 -19.98
N GLU A 39 -6.56 6.87 -19.94
CA GLU A 39 -7.55 5.95 -19.35
C GLU A 39 -7.62 4.59 -20.07
N ALA A 40 -7.44 4.57 -21.38
CA ALA A 40 -7.51 3.34 -22.16
C ALA A 40 -6.27 2.47 -21.92
N GLU A 41 -5.09 3.07 -21.90
CA GLU A 41 -3.82 2.41 -21.59
C GLU A 41 -3.81 1.85 -20.17
N LEU A 42 -4.29 2.66 -19.19
CA LEU A 42 -4.35 2.26 -17.78
C LEU A 42 -5.34 1.12 -17.56
N LEU A 43 -6.52 1.21 -18.18
CA LEU A 43 -7.51 0.12 -18.14
C LEU A 43 -6.96 -1.17 -18.75
N ALA A 44 -6.29 -1.08 -19.90
CA ALA A 44 -5.69 -2.24 -20.57
C ALA A 44 -4.61 -2.89 -19.68
N HIS A 45 -3.76 -2.08 -19.05
CA HIS A 45 -2.71 -2.52 -18.14
C HIS A 45 -3.29 -3.27 -16.91
N LEU A 46 -4.24 -2.65 -16.21
CA LEU A 46 -4.86 -3.22 -15.01
C LEU A 46 -5.67 -4.49 -15.32
N ARG A 47 -6.39 -4.50 -16.44
CA ARG A 47 -7.14 -5.67 -16.90
C ARG A 47 -6.22 -6.86 -17.22
N ALA A 48 -5.10 -6.62 -17.89
CA ALA A 48 -4.12 -7.66 -18.20
C ALA A 48 -3.55 -8.28 -16.91
N ALA A 49 -3.19 -7.44 -15.92
CA ALA A 49 -2.70 -7.90 -14.63
C ALA A 49 -3.77 -8.69 -13.84
N ALA A 50 -5.02 -8.21 -13.80
CA ALA A 50 -6.13 -8.89 -13.14
C ALA A 50 -6.40 -10.27 -13.77
N SER A 51 -6.41 -10.35 -15.10
CA SER A 51 -6.55 -11.60 -15.84
C SER A 51 -5.47 -12.62 -15.50
N ALA A 52 -4.21 -12.18 -15.38
CA ALA A 52 -3.06 -13.04 -15.16
C ALA A 52 -3.06 -13.71 -13.78
N CYS A 53 -3.73 -13.14 -12.79
CA CYS A 53 -3.82 -13.72 -11.44
C CYS A 53 -5.19 -14.33 -11.10
N THR A 54 -6.10 -14.42 -12.06
CA THR A 54 -7.41 -15.07 -11.82
C THR A 54 -7.20 -16.55 -11.40
N PRO A 55 -7.86 -17.05 -10.33
CA PRO A 55 -9.01 -16.47 -9.60
C PRO A 55 -8.66 -15.64 -8.35
N LEU A 56 -7.41 -15.28 -8.10
CA LEU A 56 -7.05 -14.50 -6.93
C LEU A 56 -7.78 -13.16 -6.89
N ALA A 57 -8.11 -12.70 -5.69
CA ALA A 57 -8.65 -11.35 -5.50
C ALA A 57 -7.65 -10.30 -6.03
N PHE A 58 -8.14 -9.40 -6.87
CA PHE A 58 -7.36 -8.31 -7.44
C PHE A 58 -7.73 -6.99 -6.80
N TYR A 59 -6.72 -6.21 -6.42
CA TYR A 59 -6.85 -4.88 -5.85
C TYR A 59 -6.07 -3.87 -6.68
N VAL A 60 -6.66 -2.72 -6.93
CA VAL A 60 -5.95 -1.58 -7.50
C VAL A 60 -5.26 -0.84 -6.36
N TYR A 61 -4.01 -0.44 -6.56
CA TYR A 61 -3.29 0.38 -5.60
C TYR A 61 -3.19 1.82 -6.13
N GLU A 62 -3.95 2.72 -5.51
CA GLU A 62 -3.90 4.14 -5.78
C GLU A 62 -2.90 4.84 -4.87
N PHE A 63 -1.95 5.51 -5.45
CA PHE A 63 -0.99 6.36 -4.76
C PHE A 63 -0.34 7.35 -5.71
N THR A 64 -1.00 8.48 -5.96
CA THR A 64 -0.54 9.57 -6.83
C THR A 64 0.90 10.02 -6.52
N GLY A 65 1.27 10.05 -5.24
CA GLY A 65 2.63 10.40 -4.81
C GLY A 65 3.73 9.42 -5.25
N ARG A 66 3.37 8.25 -5.82
CA ARG A 66 4.31 7.24 -6.33
C ARG A 66 4.16 6.99 -7.81
N SER A 67 2.94 6.95 -8.32
CA SER A 67 2.67 6.81 -9.76
C SER A 67 2.96 8.11 -10.53
N GLY A 68 2.78 9.27 -9.88
CA GLY A 68 2.87 10.60 -10.49
C GLY A 68 1.54 11.09 -11.06
N TYR A 69 0.48 10.27 -11.03
CA TYR A 69 -0.87 10.59 -11.49
C TYR A 69 -1.90 9.70 -10.79
N ALA A 70 -3.13 10.20 -10.67
CA ALA A 70 -4.23 9.45 -10.07
C ALA A 70 -4.86 8.46 -11.07
N ILE A 71 -5.45 7.40 -10.56
CA ILE A 71 -6.28 6.48 -11.34
C ILE A 71 -7.71 7.02 -11.36
N PRO A 72 -8.24 7.48 -12.51
CA PRO A 72 -9.61 8.01 -12.58
C PRO A 72 -10.65 6.95 -12.17
N THR A 73 -11.66 7.35 -11.41
CA THR A 73 -12.75 6.43 -11.01
C THR A 73 -13.45 5.75 -12.18
N PRO A 74 -13.67 6.39 -13.37
CA PRO A 74 -14.21 5.70 -14.53
C PRO A 74 -13.36 4.52 -15.01
N VAL A 75 -12.05 4.55 -14.82
CA VAL A 75 -11.18 3.40 -15.15
C VAL A 75 -11.48 2.22 -14.22
N ILE A 76 -11.68 2.48 -12.92
CA ILE A 76 -12.05 1.44 -11.95
C ILE A 76 -13.42 0.84 -12.26
N GLU A 77 -14.39 1.67 -12.60
CA GLU A 77 -15.74 1.22 -12.97
C GLU A 77 -15.71 0.31 -14.21
N ARG A 78 -15.01 0.70 -15.26
CA ARG A 78 -14.81 -0.12 -16.47
C ARG A 78 -13.99 -1.38 -16.19
N LEU A 79 -13.02 -1.32 -15.29
CA LEU A 79 -12.27 -2.51 -14.86
C LEU A 79 -13.20 -3.50 -14.16
N ARG A 80 -14.12 -3.04 -13.31
CA ARG A 80 -15.10 -3.86 -12.61
C ARG A 80 -16.01 -4.63 -13.58
N GLU A 81 -16.35 -4.05 -14.72
CA GLU A 81 -17.16 -4.71 -15.76
C GLU A 81 -16.41 -5.87 -16.43
N THR A 82 -15.07 -5.79 -16.49
CA THR A 82 -14.23 -6.70 -17.28
C THR A 82 -13.34 -7.63 -16.49
N ALA A 83 -13.14 -7.37 -15.20
CA ALA A 83 -12.32 -8.16 -14.28
C ALA A 83 -13.16 -8.69 -13.11
N SER A 84 -13.70 -9.90 -13.24
CA SER A 84 -14.58 -10.52 -12.24
C SER A 84 -13.91 -10.76 -10.87
N ASN A 85 -12.58 -10.73 -10.84
CA ASN A 85 -11.76 -10.87 -9.63
C ASN A 85 -11.39 -9.54 -8.97
N LEU A 86 -11.80 -8.37 -9.51
CA LEU A 86 -11.63 -7.09 -8.83
C LEU A 86 -12.46 -7.09 -7.53
N ARG A 87 -11.80 -6.85 -6.39
CA ARG A 87 -12.42 -6.78 -5.07
C ARG A 87 -12.38 -5.40 -4.46
N GLY A 88 -11.32 -4.64 -4.73
CA GLY A 88 -11.19 -3.35 -4.07
C GLY A 88 -9.94 -2.57 -4.45
N LEU A 89 -9.63 -1.63 -3.57
CA LEU A 89 -8.48 -0.75 -3.72
C LEU A 89 -7.70 -0.64 -2.40
N LYS A 90 -6.39 -0.42 -2.51
CA LYS A 90 -5.63 0.24 -1.47
C LYS A 90 -5.41 1.68 -1.92
N VAL A 91 -5.75 2.66 -1.07
CA VAL A 91 -5.57 4.09 -1.37
C VAL A 91 -4.63 4.71 -0.34
N SER A 92 -3.54 5.32 -0.82
CA SER A 92 -2.49 5.91 0.04
C SER A 92 -2.36 7.43 -0.14
N ASP A 93 -3.32 8.04 -0.79
CA ASP A 93 -3.36 9.50 -1.00
C ASP A 93 -3.87 10.25 0.23
N SER A 94 -3.62 11.54 0.25
CA SER A 94 -4.07 12.49 1.25
C SER A 94 -4.31 13.86 0.60
N PRO A 95 -5.16 14.70 1.20
CA PRO A 95 -5.97 14.45 2.40
C PRO A 95 -7.12 13.45 2.16
N ILE A 96 -8.02 13.29 3.14
CA ILE A 96 -9.12 12.30 3.07
C ILE A 96 -10.03 12.54 1.85
N GLU A 97 -10.19 13.78 1.42
CA GLU A 97 -10.95 14.19 0.23
C GLU A 97 -10.41 13.56 -1.07
N ALA A 98 -9.12 13.23 -1.11
CA ALA A 98 -8.52 12.50 -2.25
C ALA A 98 -8.86 11.00 -2.22
N VAL A 99 -9.27 10.47 -1.07
CA VAL A 99 -9.67 9.06 -0.89
C VAL A 99 -11.18 8.88 -1.13
N GLU A 100 -11.99 9.87 -0.79
CA GLU A 100 -13.46 9.82 -0.86
C GLU A 100 -14.04 9.33 -2.20
N PRO A 101 -13.53 9.74 -3.38
CA PRO A 101 -14.06 9.24 -4.65
C PRO A 101 -14.01 7.72 -4.79
N TYR A 102 -13.00 7.08 -4.20
CA TYR A 102 -12.84 5.62 -4.26
C TYR A 102 -13.73 4.90 -3.24
N LEU A 103 -14.03 5.51 -2.09
CA LEU A 103 -14.94 4.97 -1.08
C LEU A 103 -16.38 4.86 -1.62
N GLY A 104 -16.76 5.73 -2.55
CA GLY A 104 -18.08 5.72 -3.19
C GLY A 104 -18.32 4.61 -4.22
N LEU A 105 -17.30 3.84 -4.62
CA LEU A 105 -17.39 2.86 -5.70
C LEU A 105 -18.07 1.53 -5.31
N GLY A 106 -18.40 1.32 -4.04
CA GLY A 106 -18.97 0.06 -3.54
C GLY A 106 -18.00 -1.13 -3.66
N LEU A 107 -16.71 -0.87 -3.54
CA LEU A 107 -15.62 -1.83 -3.49
C LEU A 107 -14.94 -1.77 -2.12
N ASP A 108 -14.21 -2.82 -1.74
CA ASP A 108 -13.40 -2.82 -0.54
C ASP A 108 -12.28 -1.78 -0.64
N VAL A 109 -12.26 -0.78 0.23
CA VAL A 109 -11.18 0.22 0.25
C VAL A 109 -10.36 0.09 1.52
N PHE A 110 -9.05 -0.11 1.34
CA PHE A 110 -8.06 -0.14 2.41
C PHE A 110 -7.29 1.17 2.46
N ILE A 111 -7.25 1.81 3.63
CA ILE A 111 -6.49 3.05 3.84
C ILE A 111 -4.99 2.72 3.96
N GLY A 112 -4.17 3.40 3.17
CA GLY A 112 -2.72 3.22 3.15
C GLY A 112 -1.94 4.24 3.98
N LEU A 113 -2.57 5.34 4.41
CA LEU A 113 -1.97 6.38 5.25
C LEU A 113 -2.60 6.34 6.64
N GLU A 114 -1.84 5.91 7.63
CA GLU A 114 -2.35 5.56 8.95
C GLU A 114 -3.15 6.67 9.64
N PRO A 115 -2.75 7.97 9.64
CA PRO A 115 -3.55 9.03 10.26
C PRO A 115 -4.96 9.20 9.69
N LEU A 116 -5.19 8.72 8.47
CA LEU A 116 -6.51 8.77 7.81
C LEU A 116 -7.40 7.55 8.12
N VAL A 117 -6.89 6.56 8.86
CA VAL A 117 -7.64 5.32 9.15
C VAL A 117 -8.98 5.60 9.83
N PRO A 118 -9.06 6.39 10.93
CA PRO A 118 -10.36 6.66 11.55
C PRO A 118 -11.34 7.34 10.60
N ALA A 119 -10.91 8.41 9.93
CA ALA A 119 -11.75 9.13 8.96
C ALA A 119 -12.16 8.28 7.75
N GLY A 120 -11.31 7.35 7.32
CA GLY A 120 -11.62 6.39 6.27
C GLY A 120 -12.69 5.39 6.69
N PHE A 121 -12.59 4.83 7.89
CA PHE A 121 -13.62 3.92 8.43
C PHE A 121 -14.98 4.62 8.58
N ASP A 122 -15.01 5.88 9.05
CA ASP A 122 -16.24 6.67 9.14
C ASP A 122 -16.93 6.87 7.78
N ARG A 123 -16.18 6.73 6.68
CA ARG A 123 -16.65 6.87 5.29
C ARG A 123 -16.77 5.54 4.53
N GLY A 124 -16.65 4.40 5.24
CA GLY A 124 -16.89 3.07 4.68
C GLY A 124 -15.64 2.30 4.22
N ALA A 125 -14.43 2.74 4.58
CA ALA A 125 -13.25 1.90 4.40
C ALA A 125 -13.35 0.62 5.24
N VAL A 126 -12.82 -0.49 4.72
CA VAL A 126 -12.95 -1.82 5.34
C VAL A 126 -11.70 -2.25 6.12
N GLY A 127 -10.60 -1.50 6.00
CA GLY A 127 -9.35 -1.86 6.66
C GLY A 127 -8.21 -0.89 6.34
N ALA A 128 -7.02 -1.29 6.75
CA ALA A 128 -5.79 -0.56 6.46
C ALA A 128 -4.70 -1.49 5.92
N VAL A 129 -3.83 -0.95 5.05
CA VAL A 129 -2.60 -1.61 4.60
C VAL A 129 -1.44 -0.66 4.86
N SER A 130 -0.80 -0.85 5.99
CA SER A 130 0.16 0.06 6.60
C SER A 130 1.61 -0.43 6.45
N GLY A 131 2.50 0.49 6.11
CA GLY A 131 3.94 0.24 6.16
C GLY A 131 4.48 0.17 7.59
N LEU A 132 3.93 0.96 8.51
CA LEU A 132 4.32 0.94 9.92
C LEU A 132 3.98 -0.39 10.60
N ALA A 133 2.85 -1.01 10.23
CA ALA A 133 2.43 -2.29 10.79
C ALA A 133 3.45 -3.42 10.60
N THR A 134 4.40 -3.25 9.68
CA THR A 134 5.47 -4.23 9.48
C THR A 134 6.40 -4.34 10.70
N ALA A 135 6.65 -3.24 11.39
CA ALA A 135 7.58 -3.17 12.52
C ALA A 135 6.89 -2.81 13.85
N TRP A 136 5.75 -2.14 13.79
CA TRP A 136 4.95 -1.72 14.96
C TRP A 136 3.49 -2.16 14.79
N PRO A 137 3.22 -3.48 14.68
CA PRO A 137 1.87 -3.99 14.40
C PRO A 137 0.87 -3.64 15.51
N GLU A 138 1.29 -3.60 16.76
CA GLU A 138 0.42 -3.31 17.91
C GLU A 138 -0.13 -1.88 17.84
N VAL A 139 0.73 -0.91 17.51
CA VAL A 139 0.36 0.52 17.40
C VAL A 139 -0.66 0.72 16.29
N VAL A 140 -0.46 0.05 15.15
CA VAL A 140 -1.39 0.15 14.02
C VAL A 140 -2.66 -0.65 14.27
N ALA A 141 -2.57 -1.82 14.90
CA ALA A 141 -3.74 -2.61 15.26
C ALA A 141 -4.66 -1.84 16.23
N GLU A 142 -4.10 -1.18 17.24
CA GLU A 142 -4.86 -0.31 18.13
C GLU A 142 -5.60 0.80 17.36
N LEU A 143 -4.91 1.49 16.44
CA LEU A 143 -5.56 2.51 15.61
C LEU A 143 -6.71 1.95 14.79
N VAL A 144 -6.56 0.76 14.21
CA VAL A 144 -7.59 0.12 13.37
C VAL A 144 -8.79 -0.33 14.20
N HIS A 145 -8.57 -0.88 15.39
CA HIS A 145 -9.63 -1.46 16.21
C HIS A 145 -10.32 -0.44 17.11
N GLU A 146 -9.57 0.44 17.75
CA GLU A 146 -10.11 1.39 18.71
C GLU A 146 -10.51 2.72 18.07
N ARG A 147 -9.75 3.19 17.06
CA ARG A 147 -10.00 4.43 16.29
C ARG A 147 -10.13 5.69 17.16
N THR A 148 -9.46 5.67 18.32
CA THR A 148 -9.44 6.80 19.25
C THR A 148 -8.44 7.87 18.81
N ASP A 149 -8.64 9.10 19.29
CA ASP A 149 -7.66 10.18 19.09
C ASP A 149 -6.30 9.81 19.69
N ALA A 150 -6.27 9.13 20.85
CA ALA A 150 -5.04 8.68 21.49
C ALA A 150 -4.25 7.69 20.63
N ALA A 151 -4.93 6.73 19.98
CA ALA A 151 -4.30 5.79 19.06
C ALA A 151 -3.76 6.50 17.80
N ARG A 152 -4.52 7.47 17.28
CA ARG A 152 -4.07 8.31 16.16
C ARG A 152 -2.82 9.10 16.53
N ASP A 153 -2.83 9.77 17.68
CA ASP A 153 -1.71 10.59 18.15
C ASP A 153 -0.44 9.75 18.33
N ARG A 154 -0.55 8.50 18.82
CA ARG A 154 0.59 7.56 18.90
C ARG A 154 1.18 7.25 17.53
N VAL A 155 0.35 6.96 16.54
CA VAL A 155 0.81 6.73 15.17
C VAL A 155 1.46 7.98 14.58
N GLU A 156 0.89 9.16 14.81
CA GLU A 156 1.46 10.43 14.35
C GLU A 156 2.81 10.72 15.00
N GLN A 157 2.95 10.48 16.31
CA GLN A 157 4.24 10.60 17.02
C GLN A 157 5.29 9.65 16.46
N LEU A 158 4.93 8.37 16.23
CA LEU A 158 5.81 7.39 15.62
C LEU A 158 6.27 7.84 14.22
N ARG A 159 5.34 8.31 13.39
CA ARG A 159 5.67 8.86 12.06
C ARG A 159 6.58 10.09 12.14
N ALA A 160 6.32 10.98 13.09
CA ALA A 160 7.14 12.17 13.32
C ALA A 160 8.57 11.80 13.71
N SER A 161 8.73 10.81 14.59
CA SER A 161 10.04 10.31 15.03
C SER A 161 10.84 9.67 13.88
N LEU A 162 10.16 9.11 12.89
CA LEU A 162 10.78 8.52 11.69
C LEU A 162 11.05 9.53 10.57
N LYS A 163 10.65 10.79 10.74
CA LYS A 163 10.82 11.81 9.71
C LYS A 163 12.30 12.06 9.41
N GLY A 164 12.67 11.93 8.13
CA GLY A 164 14.07 12.08 7.67
C GLY A 164 14.92 10.83 7.83
N ILE A 165 14.47 9.83 8.55
CA ILE A 165 15.13 8.52 8.67
C ILE A 165 14.73 7.63 7.49
N PRO A 166 15.66 6.87 6.87
CA PRO A 166 15.33 5.93 5.79
C PRO A 166 14.36 4.86 6.26
N PHE A 167 13.09 4.97 5.87
CA PHE A 167 11.98 4.17 6.38
C PHE A 167 12.23 2.65 6.27
N HIS A 168 12.67 2.16 5.11
CA HIS A 168 12.92 0.72 4.92
C HIS A 168 14.05 0.20 5.81
N ALA A 169 15.09 1.01 6.03
CA ALA A 169 16.19 0.65 6.91
C ALA A 169 15.74 0.67 8.39
N ALA A 170 14.89 1.63 8.78
CA ALA A 170 14.32 1.70 10.13
C ALA A 170 13.45 0.47 10.43
N VAL A 171 12.49 0.15 9.54
CA VAL A 171 11.64 -1.04 9.69
C VAL A 171 12.47 -2.31 9.82
N LYS A 172 13.46 -2.51 8.95
CA LYS A 172 14.33 -3.69 9.01
C LYS A 172 15.18 -3.73 10.28
N HIS A 173 15.64 -2.59 10.76
CA HIS A 173 16.39 -2.51 12.02
C HIS A 173 15.55 -3.01 13.22
N VAL A 174 14.29 -2.58 13.30
CA VAL A 174 13.35 -3.06 14.33
C VAL A 174 13.13 -4.56 14.21
N LEU A 175 12.90 -5.07 12.98
CA LEU A 175 12.66 -6.50 12.75
C LEU A 175 13.90 -7.36 13.09
N VAL A 176 15.12 -6.86 12.85
CA VAL A 176 16.36 -7.54 13.28
C VAL A 176 16.46 -7.58 14.80
N ASN A 177 16.21 -6.46 15.47
CA ASN A 177 16.25 -6.38 16.93
C ASN A 177 15.19 -7.27 17.59
N ALA A 178 14.03 -7.43 16.94
CA ALA A 178 12.99 -8.35 17.37
C ALA A 178 13.24 -9.82 16.99
N GLY A 179 14.34 -10.13 16.30
CA GLY A 179 14.68 -11.49 15.87
C GLY A 179 13.78 -12.05 14.73
N VAL A 180 12.99 -11.20 14.06
CA VAL A 180 12.08 -11.61 12.99
C VAL A 180 12.83 -11.88 11.69
N ILE A 181 13.86 -11.09 11.40
CA ILE A 181 14.73 -11.26 10.23
C ILE A 181 16.19 -11.25 10.64
N ALA A 182 17.03 -11.97 9.88
CA ALA A 182 18.47 -12.08 10.20
C ALA A 182 19.29 -10.85 9.77
N HIS A 183 18.86 -10.12 8.74
CA HIS A 183 19.65 -9.04 8.12
C HIS A 183 18.79 -7.81 7.85
N GLY A 184 19.33 -6.62 8.20
CA GLY A 184 18.68 -5.32 8.05
C GLY A 184 19.12 -4.54 6.79
N ASP A 185 19.91 -5.14 5.91
CA ASP A 185 20.43 -4.47 4.72
C ASP A 185 19.31 -4.04 3.77
N VAL A 186 19.51 -2.90 3.13
CA VAL A 186 18.64 -2.38 2.07
C VAL A 186 19.37 -2.43 0.73
N ARG A 187 18.61 -2.57 -0.36
CA ARG A 187 19.19 -2.57 -1.71
C ARG A 187 19.60 -1.15 -2.13
N ALA A 188 20.77 -1.02 -2.76
CA ALA A 188 21.15 0.22 -3.43
C ALA A 188 20.09 0.64 -4.46
N PRO A 189 19.80 1.94 -4.62
CA PRO A 189 20.51 3.10 -4.08
C PRO A 189 20.08 3.51 -2.65
N LEU A 190 19.23 2.75 -1.97
CA LEU A 190 18.86 3.06 -0.59
C LEU A 190 20.07 2.89 0.32
N ARG A 191 20.15 3.76 1.34
CA ARG A 191 21.19 3.68 2.38
C ARG A 191 20.68 3.04 3.67
N GLY A 192 21.59 2.45 4.44
CA GLY A 192 21.31 2.02 5.80
C GLY A 192 21.19 3.21 6.77
N LEU A 193 20.93 2.89 8.04
CA LEU A 193 20.88 3.86 9.14
C LEU A 193 22.29 4.28 9.57
N THR A 194 22.45 5.53 9.99
CA THR A 194 23.59 5.99 10.80
C THR A 194 23.48 5.44 12.23
N ASP A 195 24.54 5.59 13.03
CA ASP A 195 24.51 5.15 14.45
C ASP A 195 23.50 5.97 15.26
N GLU A 196 23.39 7.27 14.98
CA GLU A 196 22.42 8.16 15.60
C GLU A 196 20.97 7.75 15.24
N GLU A 197 20.73 7.47 13.96
CA GLU A 197 19.41 7.00 13.49
C GLU A 197 19.05 5.63 14.10
N ARG A 198 20.02 4.73 14.27
CA ARG A 198 19.82 3.44 14.96
C ARG A 198 19.41 3.64 16.41
N ALA A 199 20.06 4.57 17.13
CA ALA A 199 19.72 4.87 18.51
C ALA A 199 18.29 5.44 18.63
N ILE A 200 17.89 6.33 17.70
CA ILE A 200 16.51 6.87 17.67
C ILE A 200 15.51 5.74 17.43
N VAL A 201 15.74 4.91 16.41
CA VAL A 201 14.79 3.84 16.03
C VAL A 201 14.71 2.75 17.12
N ALA A 202 15.80 2.48 17.84
CA ALA A 202 15.79 1.51 18.93
C ALA A 202 15.03 1.98 20.18
N ALA A 203 14.73 3.28 20.29
CA ALA A 203 13.96 3.87 21.39
C ALA A 203 12.46 3.97 21.11
N LEU A 204 12.00 3.61 19.91
CA LEU A 204 10.60 3.63 19.47
C LEU A 204 9.91 2.31 19.80
#